data_823de929e7c5521c7332bd8483cfd1ee
#
_entry.id   823de929e7c5521c7332bd8483cfd1ee
#
_cell.length_a   1.000
_cell.length_b   1.000
_cell.length_c   1.000
_cell.angle_alpha   90.00
_cell.angle_beta   90.00
_cell.angle_gamma   90.00
#
_symmetry.space_group_name_H-M   'P 1'
#
loop_
_entity.id
_entity.type
_entity.pdbx_description
1 polymer ?
#
loop_
_entity_poly.entity_id
_entity_poly.type
_entity_poly.pdbx_seq_one_letter_code
_entity_poly.pdbx_strand_id
1 'polypeptide(L)'
;MRVPDYRPRIAFAIVALLILVSCSNLVSSSESRTTTVWSGNVILPDGYLVDSGEVLSISPGTTVSIGSGHSLDVDGRIIVSGSVSSPVIMNSISGNHEGLVFNYSSDGLGSRVDNLSVVDSKYGVTIYGSDPVISNLTVNNADNVAVDLYGGASPLIVDLVISGGGQDVHGFSTTWRYGIGLSIGAYSTPIVKGAQIDGLITRGVNHWGNSGGLLSDLVISNISGATMAI
;
A
#
# COMPACT_ATOMS: atom_id res chain seq x y z
N MET A 1 54.56 57.53 -8.91
CA MET A 1 54.57 56.15 -9.42
C MET A 1 53.39 55.41 -8.86
N ARG A 2 52.28 55.20 -9.62
CA ARG A 2 51.04 54.53 -9.14
C ARG A 2 51.14 53.05 -9.60
N VAL A 3 51.07 52.13 -8.65
CA VAL A 3 51.00 50.71 -8.92
C VAL A 3 49.53 50.38 -9.25
N PRO A 4 49.17 49.70 -10.32
CA PRO A 4 47.79 49.31 -10.62
C PRO A 4 47.38 48.13 -9.76
N ASP A 5 46.20 48.26 -9.10
CA ASP A 5 45.59 47.21 -8.32
C ASP A 5 44.89 46.18 -9.23
N TYR A 6 45.45 44.96 -9.27
CA TYR A 6 44.99 43.89 -10.16
C TYR A 6 44.28 42.73 -9.43
N ARG A 7 43.71 42.95 -8.25
CA ARG A 7 43.29 41.79 -7.40
C ARG A 7 41.84 41.40 -7.30
N PRO A 8 40.79 42.00 -7.87
CA PRO A 8 39.46 41.38 -7.67
C PRO A 8 38.91 40.55 -8.85
N ARG A 9 39.48 40.62 -10.06
CA ARG A 9 38.80 39.98 -11.21
C ARG A 9 39.07 38.47 -11.37
N ILE A 10 40.19 37.97 -10.88
CA ILE A 10 40.56 36.54 -11.01
C ILE A 10 39.84 35.70 -9.97
N ALA A 11 39.59 36.21 -8.77
CA ALA A 11 38.85 35.48 -7.72
C ALA A 11 37.38 35.23 -8.07
N PHE A 12 36.70 36.17 -8.74
CA PHE A 12 35.33 36.01 -9.18
C PHE A 12 35.18 34.99 -10.34
N ALA A 13 36.15 34.93 -11.24
CA ALA A 13 36.11 33.95 -12.34
C ALA A 13 36.31 32.52 -11.88
N ILE A 14 37.12 32.28 -10.86
CA ILE A 14 37.37 30.94 -10.30
C ILE A 14 36.16 30.47 -9.48
N VAL A 15 35.50 31.35 -8.70
CA VAL A 15 34.28 30.99 -7.94
C VAL A 15 33.11 30.72 -8.88
N ALA A 16 32.93 31.48 -9.95
CA ALA A 16 31.89 31.24 -10.95
C ALA A 16 32.11 29.91 -11.71
N LEU A 17 33.36 29.56 -12.00
CA LEU A 17 33.71 28.30 -12.67
C LEU A 17 33.52 27.09 -11.76
N LEU A 18 33.81 27.21 -10.45
CA LEU A 18 33.55 26.16 -9.45
C LEU A 18 32.06 25.92 -9.23
N ILE A 19 31.22 26.95 -9.27
CA ILE A 19 29.77 26.80 -9.16
C ILE A 19 29.15 26.13 -10.39
N LEU A 20 29.69 26.43 -11.59
CA LEU A 20 29.23 25.77 -12.82
C LEU A 20 29.65 24.30 -12.90
N VAL A 21 30.80 23.91 -12.37
CA VAL A 21 31.23 22.50 -12.30
C VAL A 21 30.46 21.71 -11.26
N SER A 22 30.01 22.34 -10.16
CA SER A 22 29.18 21.65 -9.15
C SER A 22 27.72 21.47 -9.57
N CYS A 23 27.19 22.28 -10.48
CA CYS A 23 25.83 22.10 -11.03
C CYS A 23 25.77 21.07 -12.17
N SER A 24 26.86 20.71 -12.81
CA SER A 24 26.87 19.75 -13.92
C SER A 24 26.85 18.27 -13.47
N ASN A 25 26.97 17.99 -12.18
CA ASN A 25 26.89 16.62 -11.63
C ASN A 25 25.53 16.27 -11.02
N LEU A 26 24.52 17.13 -11.13
CA LEU A 26 23.12 16.79 -10.90
C LEU A 26 22.48 16.22 -12.18
N VAL A 27 23.16 15.28 -12.83
CA VAL A 27 22.46 14.31 -13.67
C VAL A 27 21.74 13.41 -12.68
N SER A 28 20.46 13.69 -12.42
CA SER A 28 19.58 12.69 -11.83
C SER A 28 19.67 11.49 -12.79
N SER A 29 20.32 10.43 -12.36
CA SER A 29 20.18 9.13 -12.97
C SER A 29 18.68 8.81 -12.85
N SER A 30 17.92 9.03 -13.92
CA SER A 30 16.60 8.40 -14.03
C SER A 30 16.91 6.92 -14.03
N GLU A 31 16.76 6.28 -12.88
CA GLU A 31 16.77 4.83 -12.82
C GLU A 31 15.73 4.35 -13.82
N SER A 32 16.22 3.68 -14.87
CA SER A 32 15.35 3.08 -15.87
C SER A 32 14.57 1.97 -15.20
N ARG A 33 13.33 2.26 -14.76
CA ARG A 33 12.46 1.26 -14.15
C ARG A 33 11.89 0.37 -15.24
N THR A 34 11.99 -0.93 -15.04
CA THR A 34 11.32 -1.91 -15.91
C THR A 34 9.81 -1.82 -15.66
N THR A 35 9.02 -1.70 -16.71
CA THR A 35 7.56 -1.68 -16.60
C THR A 35 7.00 -3.02 -17.06
N THR A 36 6.28 -3.70 -16.17
CA THR A 36 5.51 -4.92 -16.43
C THR A 36 4.03 -4.54 -16.49
N VAL A 37 3.30 -5.06 -17.49
CA VAL A 37 1.85 -4.80 -17.64
C VAL A 37 1.09 -6.10 -17.58
N TRP A 38 0.10 -6.16 -16.67
CA TRP A 38 -0.83 -7.30 -16.57
C TRP A 38 -2.22 -6.95 -17.09
N SER A 39 -2.83 -7.90 -17.80
CA SER A 39 -4.21 -7.82 -18.30
C SER A 39 -4.82 -9.21 -18.43
N GLY A 40 -6.14 -9.30 -18.34
CA GLY A 40 -6.87 -10.56 -18.42
C GLY A 40 -6.68 -11.43 -17.18
N ASN A 41 -6.39 -12.72 -17.36
CA ASN A 41 -6.19 -13.64 -16.25
C ASN A 41 -4.69 -13.88 -15.98
N VAL A 42 -4.26 -13.51 -14.78
CA VAL A 42 -2.88 -13.70 -14.28
C VAL A 42 -2.91 -14.74 -13.17
N ILE A 43 -2.12 -15.78 -13.27
CA ILE A 43 -2.07 -16.90 -12.31
C ILE A 43 -0.68 -16.92 -11.65
N LEU A 44 -0.66 -16.77 -10.32
CA LEU A 44 0.54 -16.65 -9.49
C LEU A 44 0.55 -17.75 -8.42
N PRO A 45 0.91 -18.99 -8.75
CA PRO A 45 0.87 -20.09 -7.77
C PRO A 45 1.83 -19.88 -6.60
N ASP A 46 2.96 -19.22 -6.84
CA ASP A 46 4.01 -18.95 -5.86
C ASP A 46 4.09 -17.46 -5.47
N GLY A 47 3.04 -16.65 -5.77
CA GLY A 47 3.03 -15.22 -5.56
C GLY A 47 3.88 -14.44 -6.58
N TYR A 48 4.10 -13.15 -6.30
CA TYR A 48 4.96 -12.29 -7.13
C TYR A 48 5.54 -11.16 -6.30
N LEU A 49 6.81 -10.83 -6.55
CA LEU A 49 7.47 -9.65 -6.00
C LEU A 49 7.67 -8.60 -7.11
N VAL A 50 7.09 -7.43 -6.90
CA VAL A 50 7.43 -6.23 -7.69
C VAL A 50 8.73 -5.67 -7.14
N ASP A 51 9.83 -5.92 -7.80
CA ASP A 51 11.17 -5.52 -7.36
C ASP A 51 11.33 -3.99 -7.28
N SER A 52 12.25 -3.49 -6.47
CA SER A 52 12.48 -2.05 -6.24
C SER A 52 12.72 -1.22 -7.50
N GLY A 53 13.25 -1.84 -8.57
CA GLY A 53 13.45 -1.23 -9.90
C GLY A 53 12.28 -1.42 -10.85
N GLU A 54 11.18 -2.05 -10.43
CA GLU A 54 10.04 -2.38 -11.28
C GLU A 54 8.86 -1.44 -11.07
N VAL A 55 8.08 -1.24 -12.13
CA VAL A 55 6.74 -0.67 -12.11
C VAL A 55 5.77 -1.72 -12.65
N LEU A 56 4.93 -2.28 -11.79
CA LEU A 56 3.85 -3.15 -12.20
C LEU A 56 2.59 -2.34 -12.50
N SER A 57 2.06 -2.44 -13.70
CA SER A 57 0.78 -1.84 -14.10
C SER A 57 -0.27 -2.92 -14.32
N ILE A 58 -1.40 -2.85 -13.61
CA ILE A 58 -2.51 -3.79 -13.74
C ILE A 58 -3.70 -3.10 -14.40
N SER A 59 -4.09 -3.60 -15.56
CA SER A 59 -5.15 -3.03 -16.40
C SER A 59 -6.56 -3.29 -15.83
N PRO A 60 -7.56 -2.49 -16.18
CA PRO A 60 -8.94 -2.71 -15.76
C PRO A 60 -9.46 -4.10 -16.16
N GLY A 61 -10.26 -4.73 -15.29
CA GLY A 61 -10.85 -6.05 -15.51
C GLY A 61 -9.89 -7.22 -15.42
N THR A 62 -8.65 -6.99 -14.98
CA THR A 62 -7.69 -8.06 -14.73
C THR A 62 -8.11 -8.88 -13.50
N THR A 63 -8.00 -10.20 -13.62
CA THR A 63 -8.11 -11.12 -12.48
C THR A 63 -6.73 -11.67 -12.16
N VAL A 64 -6.29 -11.47 -10.90
CA VAL A 64 -5.03 -11.99 -10.38
C VAL A 64 -5.34 -13.10 -9.38
N SER A 65 -5.03 -14.34 -9.74
CA SER A 65 -5.27 -15.52 -8.89
C SER A 65 -3.95 -15.97 -8.23
N ILE A 66 -3.91 -15.94 -6.90
CA ILE A 66 -2.69 -16.19 -6.11
C ILE A 66 -2.82 -17.54 -5.39
N GLY A 67 -1.72 -18.27 -5.28
CA GLY A 67 -1.64 -19.53 -4.54
C GLY A 67 -1.85 -19.31 -3.03
N SER A 68 -2.35 -20.36 -2.35
CA SER A 68 -2.55 -20.32 -0.90
C SER A 68 -1.24 -20.06 -0.16
N GLY A 69 -1.28 -19.14 0.81
CA GLY A 69 -0.11 -18.74 1.60
C GLY A 69 0.90 -17.86 0.87
N HIS A 70 0.58 -17.39 -0.34
CA HIS A 70 1.39 -16.47 -1.13
C HIS A 70 0.72 -15.12 -1.30
N SER A 71 1.49 -14.10 -1.66
CA SER A 71 1.09 -12.70 -1.80
C SER A 71 1.53 -12.08 -3.12
N LEU A 72 1.00 -10.90 -3.40
CA LEU A 72 1.61 -9.94 -4.30
C LEU A 72 2.35 -8.91 -3.46
N ASP A 73 3.68 -9.02 -3.42
CA ASP A 73 4.56 -8.15 -2.65
C ASP A 73 5.06 -6.98 -3.49
N VAL A 74 5.19 -5.81 -2.88
CA VAL A 74 5.59 -4.58 -3.57
C VAL A 74 6.77 -3.93 -2.85
N ASP A 75 7.96 -4.10 -3.40
CA ASP A 75 9.19 -3.36 -3.09
C ASP A 75 9.40 -2.20 -4.04
N GLY A 76 8.87 -2.30 -5.24
CA GLY A 76 8.88 -1.29 -6.27
C GLY A 76 7.61 -0.44 -6.27
N ARG A 77 7.09 -0.17 -7.46
CA ARG A 77 5.88 0.62 -7.66
C ARG A 77 4.77 -0.21 -8.31
N ILE A 78 3.55 -0.10 -7.77
CA ILE A 78 2.38 -0.70 -8.40
C ILE A 78 1.36 0.37 -8.81
N ILE A 79 0.74 0.18 -9.98
CA ILE A 79 -0.37 0.98 -10.48
C ILE A 79 -1.51 0.02 -10.85
N VAL A 80 -2.53 -0.03 -10.02
CA VAL A 80 -3.76 -0.77 -10.29
C VAL A 80 -4.79 0.20 -10.85
N SER A 81 -5.25 -0.03 -12.08
CA SER A 81 -6.12 0.88 -12.82
C SER A 81 -7.52 0.30 -13.06
N GLY A 82 -8.12 -0.30 -12.03
CA GLY A 82 -9.50 -0.75 -12.12
C GLY A 82 -10.50 0.41 -12.33
N SER A 83 -11.72 0.08 -12.71
CA SER A 83 -12.83 1.00 -12.79
C SER A 83 -14.09 0.39 -12.17
N VAL A 84 -15.10 1.19 -11.90
CA VAL A 84 -16.37 0.71 -11.35
C VAL A 84 -17.00 -0.39 -12.23
N SER A 85 -16.91 -0.26 -13.55
CA SER A 85 -17.43 -1.26 -14.50
C SER A 85 -16.49 -2.42 -14.79
N SER A 86 -15.22 -2.29 -14.45
CA SER A 86 -14.18 -3.27 -14.72
C SER A 86 -13.12 -3.23 -13.59
N PRO A 87 -13.49 -3.64 -12.36
CA PRO A 87 -12.54 -3.67 -11.25
C PRO A 87 -11.43 -4.68 -11.52
N VAL A 88 -10.29 -4.46 -10.90
CA VAL A 88 -9.27 -5.51 -10.78
C VAL A 88 -9.69 -6.43 -9.65
N ILE A 89 -9.63 -7.74 -9.87
CA ILE A 89 -10.00 -8.75 -8.88
C ILE A 89 -8.73 -9.52 -8.47
N MET A 90 -8.48 -9.60 -7.18
CA MET A 90 -7.45 -10.46 -6.60
C MET A 90 -8.14 -11.55 -5.79
N ASN A 91 -7.91 -12.80 -6.13
CA ASN A 91 -8.53 -13.95 -5.49
C ASN A 91 -7.52 -15.09 -5.28
N SER A 92 -7.98 -16.15 -4.61
CA SER A 92 -7.16 -17.33 -4.39
C SER A 92 -7.36 -18.39 -5.48
N ILE A 93 -6.29 -19.10 -5.85
CA ILE A 93 -6.38 -20.32 -6.66
C ILE A 93 -7.03 -21.44 -5.84
N SER A 94 -6.67 -21.53 -4.55
CA SER A 94 -7.19 -22.49 -3.60
C SER A 94 -6.84 -22.05 -2.17
N GLY A 95 -7.74 -22.22 -1.21
CA GLY A 95 -7.53 -21.74 0.16
C GLY A 95 -7.47 -20.21 0.21
N ASN A 96 -6.66 -19.63 1.09
CA ASN A 96 -6.53 -18.20 1.25
C ASN A 96 -5.14 -17.72 0.86
N HIS A 97 -5.05 -16.69 0.04
CA HIS A 97 -3.80 -15.98 -0.25
C HIS A 97 -3.49 -14.94 0.84
N GLU A 98 -2.23 -14.49 0.91
CA GLU A 98 -1.79 -13.51 1.93
C GLU A 98 -2.10 -12.05 1.55
N GLY A 99 -2.66 -11.78 0.36
CA GLY A 99 -3.11 -10.45 -0.07
C GLY A 99 -2.11 -9.65 -0.87
N LEU A 100 -2.34 -8.32 -0.91
CA LEU A 100 -1.45 -7.31 -1.48
C LEU A 100 -0.62 -6.70 -0.35
N VAL A 101 0.69 -6.76 -0.47
CA VAL A 101 1.62 -6.33 0.58
C VAL A 101 2.52 -5.21 0.06
N PHE A 102 2.43 -4.02 0.65
CA PHE A 102 3.37 -2.92 0.43
C PHE A 102 4.48 -2.98 1.47
N ASN A 103 5.70 -3.19 1.03
CA ASN A 103 6.88 -3.19 1.89
C ASN A 103 7.45 -1.77 2.06
N TYR A 104 8.28 -1.57 3.06
CA TYR A 104 8.93 -0.29 3.37
C TYR A 104 9.74 0.27 2.19
N SER A 105 10.32 -0.60 1.37
CA SER A 105 11.06 -0.24 0.15
C SER A 105 10.20 0.43 -0.92
N SER A 106 8.87 0.26 -0.87
CA SER A 106 7.92 0.90 -1.78
C SER A 106 7.52 2.33 -1.37
N ASP A 107 8.01 2.81 -0.22
CA ASP A 107 7.71 4.14 0.28
C ASP A 107 8.16 5.26 -0.70
N GLY A 108 7.34 6.31 -0.80
CA GLY A 108 7.63 7.46 -1.68
C GLY A 108 7.67 7.14 -3.19
N LEU A 109 7.47 5.90 -3.63
CA LEU A 109 7.50 5.53 -5.06
C LEU A 109 6.21 5.89 -5.80
N GLY A 110 5.17 6.33 -5.10
CA GLY A 110 3.91 6.79 -5.67
C GLY A 110 3.05 5.64 -6.20
N SER A 111 2.99 4.54 -5.48
CA SER A 111 2.07 3.44 -5.76
C SER A 111 0.62 3.91 -5.65
N ARG A 112 -0.22 3.42 -6.58
CA ARG A 112 -1.62 3.78 -6.67
C ARG A 112 -2.50 2.57 -6.95
N VAL A 113 -3.60 2.47 -6.22
CA VAL A 113 -4.60 1.41 -6.38
C VAL A 113 -5.98 2.04 -6.55
N ASP A 114 -6.58 1.84 -7.71
CA ASP A 114 -7.92 2.29 -8.00
C ASP A 114 -8.83 1.09 -8.35
N ASN A 115 -9.98 0.96 -7.68
CA ASN A 115 -11.00 -0.07 -7.89
C ASN A 115 -10.43 -1.50 -7.88
N LEU A 116 -9.85 -1.90 -6.75
CA LEU A 116 -9.40 -3.26 -6.47
C LEU A 116 -10.41 -3.99 -5.58
N SER A 117 -10.73 -5.21 -5.94
CA SER A 117 -11.47 -6.16 -5.10
C SER A 117 -10.56 -7.30 -4.68
N VAL A 118 -10.35 -7.47 -3.37
CA VAL A 118 -9.60 -8.59 -2.78
C VAL A 118 -10.59 -9.55 -2.14
N VAL A 119 -10.52 -10.81 -2.48
CA VAL A 119 -11.51 -11.83 -2.08
C VAL A 119 -10.81 -13.09 -1.56
N ASP A 120 -11.33 -13.66 -0.48
CA ASP A 120 -10.85 -14.92 0.12
C ASP A 120 -9.34 -14.88 0.44
N SER A 121 -8.96 -13.93 1.25
CA SER A 121 -7.57 -13.73 1.68
C SER A 121 -7.39 -13.98 3.17
N LYS A 122 -6.17 -14.18 3.59
CA LYS A 122 -5.82 -14.15 5.02
C LYS A 122 -5.65 -12.71 5.49
N TYR A 123 -4.93 -11.90 4.71
CA TYR A 123 -4.88 -10.44 4.81
C TYR A 123 -5.33 -9.86 3.47
N GLY A 124 -6.17 -8.83 3.51
CA GLY A 124 -6.60 -8.17 2.27
C GLY A 124 -5.50 -7.29 1.68
N VAL A 125 -5.18 -6.20 2.37
CA VAL A 125 -4.07 -5.30 2.03
C VAL A 125 -3.24 -5.03 3.29
N THR A 126 -1.96 -5.28 3.20
CA THR A 126 -0.98 -4.99 4.25
C THR A 126 -0.06 -3.86 3.80
N ILE A 127 0.16 -2.85 4.64
CA ILE A 127 1.04 -1.72 4.35
C ILE A 127 2.05 -1.58 5.48
N TYR A 128 3.31 -1.82 5.18
CA TYR A 128 4.43 -1.69 6.10
C TYR A 128 5.29 -0.48 5.73
N GLY A 129 5.18 0.59 6.52
CA GLY A 129 6.04 1.77 6.43
C GLY A 129 6.06 2.47 5.08
N SER A 130 4.96 2.43 4.33
CA SER A 130 4.83 3.11 3.03
C SER A 130 3.49 3.84 2.91
N ASP A 131 3.33 4.68 1.89
CA ASP A 131 2.18 5.61 1.73
C ASP A 131 1.54 5.53 0.34
N PRO A 132 1.01 4.37 -0.06
CA PRO A 132 0.25 4.29 -1.29
C PRO A 132 -1.04 5.12 -1.22
N VAL A 133 -1.52 5.55 -2.39
CA VAL A 133 -2.86 6.12 -2.55
C VAL A 133 -3.80 5.01 -3.02
N ILE A 134 -4.84 4.75 -2.25
CA ILE A 134 -5.81 3.68 -2.51
C ILE A 134 -7.20 4.29 -2.60
N SER A 135 -7.94 4.02 -3.67
CA SER A 135 -9.34 4.44 -3.82
C SER A 135 -10.23 3.31 -4.31
N ASN A 136 -11.46 3.27 -3.78
CA ASN A 136 -12.45 2.25 -4.09
C ASN A 136 -11.91 0.82 -3.87
N LEU A 137 -11.35 0.57 -2.69
CA LEU A 137 -10.90 -0.75 -2.27
C LEU A 137 -12.07 -1.53 -1.66
N THR A 138 -12.29 -2.73 -2.16
CA THR A 138 -13.22 -3.70 -1.56
C THR A 138 -12.44 -4.89 -1.06
N VAL A 139 -12.63 -5.27 0.20
CA VAL A 139 -12.08 -6.50 0.78
C VAL A 139 -13.22 -7.36 1.29
N ASN A 140 -13.35 -8.54 0.71
CA ASN A 140 -14.38 -9.50 1.07
C ASN A 140 -13.73 -10.74 1.66
N ASN A 141 -14.21 -11.15 2.83
CA ASN A 141 -13.84 -12.41 3.47
C ASN A 141 -12.32 -12.53 3.75
N ALA A 142 -11.75 -11.54 4.46
CA ALA A 142 -10.39 -11.63 4.98
C ALA A 142 -10.37 -12.32 6.35
N ASP A 143 -9.65 -13.42 6.51
CA ASP A 143 -9.69 -14.21 7.75
C ASP A 143 -9.06 -13.48 8.94
N ASN A 144 -7.92 -12.83 8.73
CA ASN A 144 -7.20 -12.14 9.81
C ASN A 144 -7.55 -10.65 9.86
N VAL A 145 -7.01 -9.87 8.95
CA VAL A 145 -7.17 -8.42 8.90
C VAL A 145 -7.44 -7.99 7.46
N ALA A 146 -8.52 -7.26 7.24
CA ALA A 146 -8.82 -6.81 5.88
C ALA A 146 -7.86 -5.71 5.40
N VAL A 147 -7.52 -4.73 6.26
CA VAL A 147 -6.48 -3.73 5.98
C VAL A 147 -5.59 -3.57 7.21
N ASP A 148 -4.32 -3.94 7.09
CA ASP A 148 -3.34 -3.92 8.20
C ASP A 148 -2.23 -2.89 7.91
N LEU A 149 -2.14 -1.88 8.77
CA LEU A 149 -1.21 -0.75 8.65
C LEU A 149 -0.26 -0.75 9.83
N TYR A 150 1.06 -0.83 9.57
CA TYR A 150 2.05 -0.80 10.63
C TYR A 150 3.42 -0.30 10.15
N GLY A 151 4.34 -0.08 11.11
CA GLY A 151 5.70 0.36 10.79
C GLY A 151 5.80 1.82 10.32
N GLY A 152 4.87 2.69 10.73
CA GLY A 152 4.84 4.09 10.33
C GLY A 152 4.11 4.34 9.01
N ALA A 153 3.30 3.39 8.53
CA ALA A 153 2.52 3.55 7.30
C ALA A 153 1.56 4.75 7.38
N SER A 154 1.52 5.55 6.32
CA SER A 154 0.68 6.76 6.26
C SER A 154 -0.11 6.88 4.95
N PRO A 155 -0.80 5.82 4.50
CA PRO A 155 -1.53 5.83 3.23
C PRO A 155 -2.70 6.81 3.24
N LEU A 156 -3.09 7.24 2.03
CA LEU A 156 -4.39 7.84 1.80
C LEU A 156 -5.34 6.75 1.27
N ILE A 157 -6.40 6.45 2.00
CA ILE A 157 -7.43 5.48 1.60
C ILE A 157 -8.76 6.22 1.47
N VAL A 158 -9.41 6.11 0.32
CA VAL A 158 -10.69 6.74 0.03
C VAL A 158 -11.67 5.67 -0.46
N ASP A 159 -12.88 5.65 0.09
CA ASP A 159 -13.94 4.72 -0.26
C ASP A 159 -13.53 3.25 -0.08
N LEU A 160 -13.40 2.84 1.19
CA LEU A 160 -13.07 1.49 1.63
C LEU A 160 -14.34 0.71 1.95
N VAL A 161 -14.49 -0.47 1.40
CA VAL A 161 -15.57 -1.41 1.76
C VAL A 161 -14.94 -2.72 2.25
N ILE A 162 -15.30 -3.11 3.46
CA ILE A 162 -14.91 -4.38 4.06
C ILE A 162 -16.15 -5.15 4.41
N SER A 163 -16.28 -6.40 3.94
CA SER A 163 -17.41 -7.24 4.25
C SER A 163 -17.03 -8.68 4.56
N GLY A 164 -17.54 -9.19 5.67
CA GLY A 164 -17.24 -10.53 6.16
C GLY A 164 -15.78 -10.72 6.52
N GLY A 165 -15.48 -11.79 7.18
CA GLY A 165 -14.13 -12.18 7.54
C GLY A 165 -13.99 -12.71 8.95
N GLY A 166 -12.84 -13.34 9.21
CA GLY A 166 -12.56 -13.98 10.48
C GLY A 166 -13.30 -15.30 10.66
N GLN A 167 -13.70 -15.96 9.61
CA GLN A 167 -14.24 -17.30 9.68
C GLN A 167 -13.15 -18.26 10.15
N ASP A 168 -13.01 -18.38 11.48
CA ASP A 168 -12.14 -19.38 12.06
C ASP A 168 -12.73 -20.77 11.83
N VAL A 169 -12.23 -21.47 10.83
CA VAL A 169 -12.52 -22.90 10.61
C VAL A 169 -11.92 -23.80 11.70
N HIS A 170 -11.15 -23.25 12.64
CA HIS A 170 -10.39 -24.01 13.62
C HIS A 170 -10.84 -23.82 15.08
N GLY A 171 -12.01 -23.21 15.32
CA GLY A 171 -12.62 -23.11 16.64
C GLY A 171 -11.65 -22.73 17.74
N PHE A 172 -11.67 -21.48 18.19
CA PHE A 172 -10.85 -20.94 19.28
C PHE A 172 -9.39 -20.65 18.92
N SER A 173 -9.14 -19.83 17.90
CA SER A 173 -7.84 -19.18 17.86
C SER A 173 -7.78 -18.09 18.94
N THR A 174 -6.89 -18.26 19.90
CA THR A 174 -6.56 -17.26 20.94
C THR A 174 -5.76 -16.08 20.37
N THR A 175 -5.54 -16.05 19.07
CA THR A 175 -4.79 -14.97 18.42
C THR A 175 -5.74 -13.79 18.17
N TRP A 176 -5.48 -12.72 18.84
CA TRP A 176 -6.18 -11.43 18.84
C TRP A 176 -6.16 -10.69 17.49
N ARG A 177 -5.79 -11.34 16.38
CA ARG A 177 -5.65 -10.79 15.01
C ARG A 177 -6.63 -11.38 13.99
N TYR A 178 -7.71 -12.02 14.39
CA TYR A 178 -8.71 -12.56 13.47
C TYR A 178 -9.94 -11.66 13.37
N GLY A 179 -10.50 -11.54 12.16
CA GLY A 179 -11.74 -10.83 11.89
C GLY A 179 -11.67 -9.35 12.23
N ILE A 180 -10.56 -8.70 11.91
CA ILE A 180 -10.36 -7.25 12.07
C ILE A 180 -10.54 -6.58 10.71
N GLY A 181 -11.36 -5.53 10.68
CA GLY A 181 -11.52 -4.73 9.48
C GLY A 181 -10.29 -3.90 9.16
N LEU A 182 -10.07 -2.86 9.94
CA LEU A 182 -8.92 -1.93 9.79
C LEU A 182 -8.06 -1.99 11.04
N SER A 183 -6.81 -2.40 10.91
CA SER A 183 -5.81 -2.39 11.98
C SER A 183 -4.78 -1.29 11.72
N ILE A 184 -4.59 -0.39 12.68
CA ILE A 184 -3.66 0.74 12.60
C ILE A 184 -2.70 0.64 13.76
N GLY A 185 -1.43 0.40 13.49
CA GLY A 185 -0.45 0.14 14.54
C GLY A 185 0.94 0.67 14.27
N ALA A 186 1.79 0.53 15.26
CA ALA A 186 3.23 0.81 15.19
C ALA A 186 3.55 2.15 14.49
N TYR A 187 3.08 3.27 15.08
CA TYR A 187 3.32 4.65 14.63
C TYR A 187 2.68 5.05 13.30
N SER A 188 1.77 4.24 12.76
CA SER A 188 1.06 4.57 11.51
C SER A 188 0.07 5.71 11.70
N THR A 189 -0.06 6.57 10.67
CA THR A 189 -0.91 7.75 10.68
C THR A 189 -1.69 7.91 9.36
N PRO A 190 -2.53 6.95 8.99
CA PRO A 190 -3.27 6.99 7.74
C PRO A 190 -4.30 8.13 7.70
N ILE A 191 -4.71 8.48 6.48
CA ILE A 191 -5.92 9.25 6.22
C ILE A 191 -6.91 8.31 5.55
N VAL A 192 -8.03 7.98 6.24
CA VAL A 192 -9.11 7.14 5.71
C VAL A 192 -10.38 7.97 5.62
N LYS A 193 -10.94 8.07 4.41
CA LYS A 193 -12.16 8.85 4.13
C LYS A 193 -13.20 7.95 3.47
N GLY A 194 -14.35 7.81 4.09
CA GLY A 194 -15.40 6.93 3.61
C GLY A 194 -15.02 5.46 3.80
N ALA A 195 -15.45 4.83 4.89
CA ALA A 195 -15.27 3.40 5.08
C ALA A 195 -16.57 2.75 5.56
N GLN A 196 -16.92 1.64 4.92
CA GLN A 196 -18.00 0.76 5.34
C GLN A 196 -17.39 -0.58 5.76
N ILE A 197 -17.60 -0.94 7.03
CA ILE A 197 -17.04 -2.16 7.64
C ILE A 197 -18.19 -2.97 8.22
N ASP A 198 -18.44 -4.14 7.68
CA ASP A 198 -19.60 -4.96 8.03
C ASP A 198 -19.25 -6.43 8.18
N GLY A 199 -19.95 -7.11 9.10
CA GLY A 199 -19.96 -8.56 9.19
C GLY A 199 -18.67 -9.20 9.71
N LEU A 200 -17.92 -8.54 10.59
CA LEU A 200 -16.65 -9.06 11.13
C LEU A 200 -16.86 -9.77 12.48
N ILE A 201 -15.93 -10.69 12.80
CA ILE A 201 -16.01 -11.49 14.01
C ILE A 201 -15.49 -10.75 15.24
N THR A 202 -14.42 -9.93 15.13
CA THR A 202 -13.81 -9.33 16.32
C THR A 202 -13.87 -7.82 16.40
N ARG A 203 -13.35 -7.08 15.42
CA ARG A 203 -13.25 -5.61 15.48
C ARG A 203 -13.45 -4.96 14.14
N GLY A 204 -14.20 -3.86 14.10
CA GLY A 204 -14.27 -2.99 12.93
C GLY A 204 -12.94 -2.25 12.71
N VAL A 205 -12.49 -1.51 13.74
CA VAL A 205 -11.22 -0.79 13.74
C VAL A 205 -10.42 -1.17 15.00
N ASN A 206 -9.11 -1.27 14.86
CA ASN A 206 -8.18 -1.56 15.95
C ASN A 206 -6.96 -0.63 15.89
N HIS A 207 -6.71 0.09 16.98
CA HIS A 207 -5.54 0.94 17.17
C HIS A 207 -4.57 0.33 18.18
N TRP A 208 -3.26 0.35 17.86
CA TRP A 208 -2.22 -0.12 18.78
C TRP A 208 -0.85 0.55 18.49
N GLY A 209 0.07 0.51 19.47
CA GLY A 209 1.49 0.87 19.26
C GLY A 209 1.72 2.33 18.89
N ASN A 210 1.10 3.30 19.58
CA ASN A 210 1.23 4.73 19.33
C ASN A 210 0.83 5.15 17.92
N SER A 211 -0.18 4.51 17.37
CA SER A 211 -0.77 4.89 16.09
C SER A 211 -1.71 6.08 16.22
N GLY A 212 -1.97 6.75 15.11
CA GLY A 212 -2.90 7.87 14.99
C GLY A 212 -3.57 7.90 13.63
N GLY A 213 -3.80 9.09 13.10
CA GLY A 213 -4.37 9.30 11.77
C GLY A 213 -5.72 9.98 11.79
N LEU A 214 -6.29 10.17 10.62
CA LEU A 214 -7.61 10.75 10.42
C LEU A 214 -8.55 9.71 9.83
N LEU A 215 -9.62 9.39 10.55
CA LEU A 215 -10.69 8.53 10.06
C LEU A 215 -11.97 9.38 9.97
N SER A 216 -12.59 9.45 8.81
CA SER A 216 -13.84 10.19 8.59
C SER A 216 -14.84 9.38 7.79
N ASP A 217 -16.12 9.65 8.02
CA ASP A 217 -17.22 9.03 7.29
C ASP A 217 -17.21 7.49 7.39
N LEU A 218 -17.02 6.98 8.63
CA LEU A 218 -16.99 5.57 8.92
C LEU A 218 -18.40 5.04 9.27
N VAL A 219 -18.77 3.94 8.66
CA VAL A 219 -19.94 3.13 9.02
C VAL A 219 -19.46 1.74 9.42
N ILE A 220 -19.71 1.34 10.66
CA ILE A 220 -19.32 0.03 11.20
C ILE A 220 -20.58 -0.68 11.69
N SER A 221 -20.85 -1.89 11.19
CA SER A 221 -22.04 -2.66 11.50
C SER A 221 -21.76 -4.16 11.60
N ASN A 222 -22.68 -4.87 12.27
CA ASN A 222 -22.67 -6.34 12.37
C ASN A 222 -21.34 -6.95 12.85
N ILE A 223 -20.73 -6.36 13.87
CA ILE A 223 -19.52 -6.90 14.49
C ILE A 223 -19.94 -7.87 15.60
N SER A 224 -19.65 -9.17 15.44
CA SER A 224 -20.12 -10.22 16.35
C SER A 224 -19.30 -10.32 17.63
N GLY A 225 -18.02 -9.95 17.59
CA GLY A 225 -17.13 -9.96 18.75
C GLY A 225 -17.42 -8.83 19.72
N ALA A 226 -17.14 -9.07 20.98
CA ALA A 226 -17.18 -8.02 21.98
C ALA A 226 -16.11 -7.00 21.67
N THR A 227 -16.51 -5.86 21.11
CA THR A 227 -15.94 -4.64 21.29
C THR A 227 -15.04 -3.86 20.50
N MET A 228 -15.18 -2.75 20.73
CA MET A 228 -14.54 -1.48 20.47
C MET A 228 -14.49 -1.13 18.98
N ALA A 229 -15.58 -0.62 18.55
CA ALA A 229 -15.53 0.61 17.80
C ALA A 229 -14.81 1.61 18.69
N ILE A 230 -13.72 2.15 18.28
CA ILE A 230 -12.90 3.19 18.86
C ILE A 230 -13.46 3.97 19.85
#